data_b85a7b4e3c51a95099a29eeabc950863
#
_entry.id   b85a7b4e3c51a95099a29eeabc950863
#
_cell.length_a   1.000
_cell.length_b   1.000
_cell.length_c   1.000
_cell.angle_alpha   90.00
_cell.angle_beta   90.00
_cell.angle_gamma   90.00
#
_symmetry.space_group_name_H-M   'P 1'
#
loop_
_entity.id
_entity.type
_entity.pdbx_description
1 polymer ?
#
loop_
_entity_poly.entity_id
_entity_poly.type
_entity_poly.pdbx_seq_one_letter_code
_entity_poly.pdbx_strand_id
1 'polypeptide(L)'
;KEHLVQGENQIVIRVVNQDKPGFIGTVSLNTSAGKKISLNGKWNYRVSAEIYGQMKDYIWPYDAFYLYEKDNIDFEQRPSLVKFDGRLSKGGLFNGMIHPIIPYKIKGSIWYQGENNVQRHAEYEKVFTSLIQDWREKWGYDFPFYFVQISPFYNYGGKSPLLREAQRKSIKLQKTGMAVTLDIGEDYDIHPSN
;
A
#
# COMPACT_ATOMS: atom_id res chain seq x y z
N LYS A 1 36.44 11.19 -8.28
CA LYS A 1 37.18 12.21 -9.09
C LYS A 1 36.52 12.46 -10.46
N GLU A 2 35.80 11.49 -11.01
CA GLU A 2 35.26 11.57 -12.38
C GLU A 2 33.95 12.40 -12.47
N HIS A 3 33.39 12.82 -11.34
CA HIS A 3 32.12 13.52 -11.29
C HIS A 3 32.18 15.00 -10.90
N LEU A 4 33.36 15.52 -10.58
CA LEU A 4 33.54 16.94 -10.28
C LEU A 4 33.99 17.68 -11.51
N VAL A 5 33.34 18.80 -11.80
CA VAL A 5 33.70 19.69 -12.93
C VAL A 5 34.28 21.00 -12.42
N GLN A 6 34.99 21.71 -13.29
CA GLN A 6 35.41 23.07 -12.99
C GLN A 6 34.17 23.98 -13.02
N GLY A 7 33.94 24.71 -11.94
CA GLY A 7 32.77 25.57 -11.78
C GLY A 7 31.82 25.05 -10.70
N GLU A 8 30.52 25.16 -10.94
CA GLU A 8 29.48 24.79 -9.98
C GLU A 8 29.28 23.28 -9.95
N ASN A 9 29.22 22.72 -8.74
CA ASN A 9 28.97 21.29 -8.51
C ASN A 9 27.85 21.16 -7.50
N GLN A 10 26.93 20.25 -7.76
CA GLN A 10 25.82 19.92 -6.85
C GLN A 10 26.18 18.68 -6.01
N ILE A 11 26.04 18.81 -4.71
CA ILE A 11 26.23 17.69 -3.77
C ILE A 11 24.90 17.36 -3.14
N VAL A 12 24.50 16.10 -3.23
CA VAL A 12 23.27 15.60 -2.62
C VAL A 12 23.62 14.62 -1.51
N ILE A 13 23.05 14.84 -0.33
CA ILE A 13 23.22 13.95 0.82
C ILE A 13 21.85 13.41 1.21
N ARG A 14 21.72 12.08 1.23
CA ARG A 14 20.54 11.42 1.74
C ARG A 14 20.69 11.16 3.23
N VAL A 15 19.78 11.69 4.03
CA VAL A 15 19.71 11.45 5.48
C VAL A 15 18.47 10.60 5.77
N VAL A 16 18.65 9.50 6.51
CA VAL A 16 17.56 8.69 7.03
C VAL A 16 17.50 8.90 8.52
N ASN A 17 16.33 9.33 8.99
CA ASN A 17 16.07 9.60 10.39
C ASN A 17 14.86 8.80 10.86
N GLN A 18 15.02 7.98 11.90
CA GLN A 18 13.97 7.05 12.34
C GLN A 18 13.23 7.50 13.61
N ASP A 19 13.89 8.14 14.55
CA ASP A 19 13.33 8.34 15.89
C ASP A 19 13.40 9.78 16.42
N LYS A 20 14.24 10.64 15.87
CA LYS A 20 14.44 12.02 16.35
C LYS A 20 14.74 12.94 15.17
N PRO A 21 14.52 14.26 15.33
CA PRO A 21 14.96 15.21 14.34
C PRO A 21 16.45 14.97 14.06
N GLY A 22 16.76 14.55 12.84
CA GLY A 22 18.13 14.32 12.41
C GLY A 22 18.74 15.63 11.94
N PHE A 23 20.00 15.77 12.16
CA PHE A 23 20.78 16.79 11.50
C PHE A 23 22.03 16.18 10.88
N ILE A 24 22.49 16.80 9.83
CA ILE A 24 23.77 16.46 9.24
C ILE A 24 24.82 17.16 10.11
N GLY A 25 25.70 16.38 10.73
CA GLY A 25 26.83 16.93 11.47
C GLY A 25 27.80 17.70 10.56
N THR A 26 29.02 17.87 10.98
CA THR A 26 30.03 18.55 10.18
C THR A 26 30.29 17.78 8.88
N VAL A 27 30.00 18.41 7.74
CA VAL A 27 30.23 17.84 6.41
C VAL A 27 31.50 18.46 5.81
N SER A 28 32.39 17.63 5.28
CA SER A 28 33.60 18.11 4.62
C SER A 28 33.99 17.23 3.45
N LEU A 29 34.64 17.83 2.46
CA LEU A 29 35.33 17.13 1.38
C LEU A 29 36.82 17.06 1.68
N ASN A 30 37.41 15.89 1.52
CA ASN A 30 38.83 15.71 1.59
C ASN A 30 39.40 15.58 0.16
N THR A 31 40.32 16.42 -0.18
CA THR A 31 41.04 16.35 -1.48
C THR A 31 42.10 15.25 -1.44
N SER A 32 42.51 14.76 -2.59
CA SER A 32 43.62 13.81 -2.69
C SER A 32 44.97 14.39 -2.19
N ALA A 33 45.07 15.70 -2.10
CA ALA A 33 46.23 16.41 -1.54
C ALA A 33 46.12 16.63 -0.02
N GLY A 34 45.14 16.00 0.65
CA GLY A 34 44.94 16.11 2.09
C GLY A 34 44.26 17.40 2.57
N LYS A 35 43.85 18.27 1.66
CA LYS A 35 43.12 19.49 2.03
C LYS A 35 41.66 19.14 2.39
N LYS A 36 41.22 19.62 3.54
CA LYS A 36 39.86 19.51 4.01
C LYS A 36 39.07 20.78 3.67
N ILE A 37 37.97 20.63 2.96
CA ILE A 37 37.09 21.74 2.60
C ILE A 37 35.78 21.54 3.42
N SER A 38 35.47 22.52 4.28
CA SER A 38 34.21 22.49 5.02
C SER A 38 33.02 22.79 4.09
N LEU A 39 32.01 22.01 4.19
CA LEU A 39 30.72 22.21 3.51
C LEU A 39 29.63 22.68 4.49
N ASN A 40 30.03 23.14 5.67
CA ASN A 40 29.07 23.69 6.62
C ASN A 40 28.46 24.96 6.06
N GLY A 41 27.13 25.10 6.24
CA GLY A 41 26.44 26.27 5.72
C GLY A 41 24.93 25.98 5.60
N LYS A 42 24.26 26.80 4.81
CA LYS A 42 22.86 26.60 4.48
C LYS A 42 22.73 25.54 3.38
N TRP A 43 21.87 24.58 3.58
CA TRP A 43 21.54 23.53 2.63
C TRP A 43 20.07 23.62 2.26
N ASN A 44 19.77 23.44 0.99
CA ASN A 44 18.41 23.16 0.57
C ASN A 44 18.10 21.69 0.88
N TYR A 45 16.93 21.41 1.40
CA TYR A 45 16.53 20.03 1.66
C TYR A 45 15.19 19.71 1.04
N ARG A 46 14.98 18.45 0.77
CA ARG A 46 13.72 17.90 0.31
C ARG A 46 13.42 16.63 1.10
N VAL A 47 12.21 16.53 1.59
CA VAL A 47 11.73 15.29 2.18
C VAL A 47 11.45 14.31 1.04
N SER A 48 12.03 13.12 1.06
CA SER A 48 11.83 12.08 0.04
C SER A 48 10.96 10.92 0.52
N ALA A 49 10.83 10.76 1.83
CA ALA A 49 9.98 9.76 2.45
C ALA A 49 9.75 10.12 3.91
N GLU A 50 8.62 9.69 4.46
CA GLU A 50 8.35 9.74 5.89
C GLU A 50 8.23 8.31 6.43
N ILE A 51 8.75 8.10 7.65
CA ILE A 51 8.72 6.78 8.30
C ILE A 51 7.77 6.87 9.49
N TYR A 52 6.71 6.06 9.47
CA TYR A 52 5.73 5.97 10.54
C TYR A 52 5.80 4.61 11.22
N GLY A 53 6.31 4.57 12.45
CA GLY A 53 6.46 3.32 13.20
C GLY A 53 7.34 2.33 12.46
N GLN A 54 6.87 1.09 12.27
CA GLN A 54 7.61 0.07 11.53
C GLN A 54 7.33 0.07 10.02
N MET A 55 6.38 0.88 9.54
CA MET A 55 6.05 0.98 8.13
C MET A 55 6.85 2.09 7.48
N LYS A 56 7.59 1.73 6.45
CA LYS A 56 8.26 2.67 5.56
C LYS A 56 7.28 3.04 4.46
N ASP A 57 6.56 4.13 4.63
CA ASP A 57 5.81 4.68 3.51
C ASP A 57 6.78 5.47 2.64
N TYR A 58 7.11 4.89 1.51
CA TYR A 58 7.87 5.60 0.48
C TYR A 58 6.93 6.60 -0.18
N ILE A 59 7.24 7.87 -0.03
CA ILE A 59 6.70 8.86 -0.95
C ILE A 59 7.38 8.57 -2.29
N TRP A 60 6.62 8.06 -3.24
CA TRP A 60 7.12 7.81 -4.59
C TRP A 60 7.70 9.11 -5.16
N PRO A 61 8.78 9.07 -5.94
CA PRO A 61 9.45 10.28 -6.45
C PRO A 61 8.50 11.27 -7.13
N TYR A 62 7.43 10.77 -7.72
CA TYR A 62 6.41 11.59 -8.39
C TYR A 62 5.49 12.31 -7.40
N ASP A 63 5.07 11.68 -6.33
CA ASP A 63 4.21 12.31 -5.31
C ASP A 63 4.99 13.35 -4.50
N ALA A 64 6.26 13.07 -4.20
CA ALA A 64 7.15 14.05 -3.58
C ALA A 64 7.36 15.29 -4.46
N PHE A 65 7.38 15.12 -5.78
CA PHE A 65 7.53 16.23 -6.72
C PHE A 65 6.31 17.17 -6.68
N TYR A 66 5.10 16.63 -6.66
CA TYR A 66 3.88 17.42 -6.63
C TYR A 66 3.55 18.04 -5.27
N LEU A 67 3.89 17.35 -4.18
CA LEU A 67 3.56 17.81 -2.82
C LEU A 67 4.53 18.87 -2.29
N TYR A 68 5.77 18.90 -2.78
CA TYR A 68 6.85 19.71 -2.22
C TYR A 68 7.49 20.70 -3.22
N GLU A 69 6.85 20.95 -4.35
CA GLU A 69 7.35 21.88 -5.37
C GLU A 69 7.17 23.36 -4.99
N LYS A 70 6.50 23.65 -3.88
CA LYS A 70 6.34 25.02 -3.37
C LYS A 70 7.49 25.37 -2.41
N ASP A 71 8.24 26.38 -2.79
CA ASP A 71 9.43 26.89 -2.11
C ASP A 71 9.24 27.37 -0.65
N ASN A 72 8.07 27.23 -0.07
CA ASN A 72 7.70 27.79 1.24
C ASN A 72 6.85 26.83 2.10
N ILE A 73 7.19 25.56 2.18
CA ILE A 73 6.55 24.69 3.17
C ILE A 73 7.21 24.90 4.52
N ASP A 74 6.52 25.61 5.40
CA ASP A 74 6.87 25.71 6.80
C ASP A 74 6.57 24.37 7.51
N PHE A 75 7.60 23.58 7.68
CA PHE A 75 7.48 22.26 8.33
C PHE A 75 7.16 22.38 9.83
N GLU A 76 7.35 23.53 10.46
CA GLU A 76 6.99 23.74 11.87
C GLU A 76 5.48 23.95 12.02
N GLN A 77 4.81 24.52 11.02
CA GLN A 77 3.37 24.74 10.99
C GLN A 77 2.57 23.66 10.27
N ARG A 78 3.22 22.63 9.78
CA ARG A 78 2.54 21.54 9.13
C ARG A 78 1.59 20.86 10.15
N PRO A 79 0.33 20.57 9.76
CA PRO A 79 -0.56 19.81 10.62
C PRO A 79 0.11 18.49 10.99
N SER A 80 0.10 18.13 12.28
CA SER A 80 0.59 16.82 12.70
C SER A 80 -0.17 15.79 11.87
N LEU A 81 0.54 15.02 11.08
CA LEU A 81 -0.08 13.94 10.34
C LEU A 81 -0.67 12.99 11.39
N VAL A 82 -1.99 13.02 11.51
CA VAL A 82 -2.69 11.96 12.21
C VAL A 82 -2.20 10.67 11.56
N LYS A 83 -1.76 9.71 12.35
CA LYS A 83 -1.37 8.39 11.85
C LYS A 83 -2.55 7.81 11.08
N PHE A 84 -2.61 8.12 9.80
CA PHE A 84 -3.66 7.66 8.92
C PHE A 84 -3.19 6.33 8.34
N ASP A 85 -3.54 5.24 8.99
CA ASP A 85 -3.52 3.96 8.30
C ASP A 85 -4.82 3.85 7.50
N GLY A 86 -4.74 4.18 6.22
CA GLY A 86 -5.89 4.12 5.32
C GLY A 86 -6.56 2.74 5.29
N ARG A 87 -5.81 1.69 5.63
CA ARG A 87 -6.32 0.31 5.74
C ARG A 87 -7.16 0.10 6.99
N LEU A 88 -6.87 0.82 8.07
CA LEU A 88 -7.59 0.73 9.35
C LEU A 88 -8.69 1.79 9.47
N SER A 89 -8.71 2.78 8.61
CA SER A 89 -9.75 3.81 8.59
C SER A 89 -11.04 3.25 8.03
N LYS A 90 -12.15 3.46 8.74
CA LYS A 90 -13.49 3.05 8.27
C LYS A 90 -13.78 3.65 6.90
N GLY A 91 -14.03 2.81 5.91
CA GLY A 91 -14.30 3.22 4.54
C GLY A 91 -13.10 3.75 3.76
N GLY A 92 -11.88 3.78 4.32
CA GLY A 92 -10.70 4.35 3.66
C GLY A 92 -10.40 3.69 2.31
N LEU A 93 -10.38 2.37 2.27
CA LEU A 93 -10.16 1.61 1.02
C LEU A 93 -11.30 1.84 0.01
N PHE A 94 -12.54 1.85 0.47
CA PHE A 94 -13.68 2.13 -0.41
C PHE A 94 -13.60 3.53 -0.98
N ASN A 95 -13.42 4.55 -0.14
CA ASN A 95 -13.40 5.95 -0.57
C ASN A 95 -12.21 6.28 -1.47
N GLY A 96 -11.04 5.68 -1.22
CA GLY A 96 -9.83 5.94 -1.99
C GLY A 96 -9.69 5.10 -3.26
N MET A 97 -10.28 3.90 -3.31
CA MET A 97 -10.02 2.96 -4.39
C MET A 97 -11.28 2.57 -5.18
N ILE A 98 -12.43 2.41 -4.51
CA ILE A 98 -13.64 1.93 -5.16
C ILE A 98 -14.55 3.09 -5.58
N HIS A 99 -14.81 4.01 -4.69
CA HIS A 99 -15.69 5.14 -4.96
C HIS A 99 -15.33 5.93 -6.24
N PRO A 100 -14.04 6.23 -6.52
CA PRO A 100 -13.66 6.96 -7.74
C PRO A 100 -13.98 6.24 -9.05
N ILE A 101 -14.11 4.91 -9.03
CA ILE A 101 -14.39 4.11 -10.24
C ILE A 101 -15.88 3.79 -10.44
N ILE A 102 -16.74 4.10 -9.48
CA ILE A 102 -18.19 3.86 -9.58
C ILE A 102 -18.82 4.48 -10.86
N PRO A 103 -18.42 5.69 -11.34
CA PRO A 103 -18.98 6.25 -12.58
C PRO A 103 -18.73 5.42 -13.84
N TYR A 104 -17.76 4.50 -13.80
CA TYR A 104 -17.47 3.63 -14.95
C TYR A 104 -18.38 2.40 -14.92
N LYS A 105 -19.04 2.13 -16.05
CA LYS A 105 -19.85 0.90 -16.22
C LYS A 105 -18.94 -0.31 -16.31
N ILE A 106 -19.15 -1.29 -15.45
CA ILE A 106 -18.44 -2.57 -15.44
C ILE A 106 -19.34 -3.70 -15.93
N LYS A 107 -18.78 -4.70 -16.60
CA LYS A 107 -19.52 -5.89 -17.05
C LYS A 107 -19.69 -6.92 -15.94
N GLY A 108 -18.85 -6.85 -14.92
CA GLY A 108 -18.85 -7.76 -13.79
C GLY A 108 -17.60 -7.55 -12.95
N SER A 109 -17.49 -8.31 -11.86
CA SER A 109 -16.33 -8.35 -10.99
C SER A 109 -15.76 -9.76 -10.92
N ILE A 110 -14.45 -9.88 -10.91
CA ILE A 110 -13.71 -11.10 -10.58
C ILE A 110 -13.01 -10.85 -9.26
N TRP A 111 -13.24 -11.74 -8.30
CA TRP A 111 -12.75 -11.58 -6.93
C TRP A 111 -11.91 -12.77 -6.50
N TYR A 112 -10.70 -12.52 -6.04
CA TYR A 112 -9.86 -13.55 -5.43
C TYR A 112 -9.27 -13.00 -4.14
N GLN A 113 -9.85 -13.39 -3.01
CA GLN A 113 -9.45 -12.95 -1.67
C GLN A 113 -10.11 -13.84 -0.62
N GLY A 114 -9.53 -13.95 0.56
CA GLY A 114 -10.13 -14.65 1.71
C GLY A 114 -9.09 -15.08 2.73
N GLU A 115 -7.83 -15.15 2.36
CA GLU A 115 -6.73 -15.70 3.13
C GLU A 115 -6.60 -15.07 4.52
N ASN A 116 -6.58 -13.74 4.58
CA ASN A 116 -6.53 -13.00 5.85
C ASN A 116 -7.80 -13.13 6.71
N ASN A 117 -8.88 -13.66 6.14
CA ASN A 117 -10.15 -13.87 6.84
C ASN A 117 -10.28 -15.27 7.40
N VAL A 118 -9.34 -16.19 7.17
CA VAL A 118 -9.42 -17.58 7.64
C VAL A 118 -9.68 -17.66 9.14
N GLN A 119 -9.02 -16.84 9.94
CA GLN A 119 -9.23 -16.80 11.38
C GLN A 119 -10.60 -16.20 11.79
N ARG A 120 -11.24 -15.47 10.88
CA ARG A 120 -12.56 -14.83 11.06
C ARG A 120 -13.62 -15.42 10.12
N HIS A 121 -13.46 -16.68 9.77
CA HIS A 121 -14.34 -17.38 8.81
C HIS A 121 -15.83 -17.31 9.15
N ALA A 122 -16.18 -17.24 10.44
CA ALA A 122 -17.58 -17.23 10.89
C ALA A 122 -18.36 -15.99 10.43
N GLU A 123 -17.69 -14.86 10.23
CA GLU A 123 -18.33 -13.63 9.75
C GLU A 123 -18.23 -13.44 8.23
N TYR A 124 -17.38 -14.25 7.56
CA TYR A 124 -17.02 -14.03 6.16
C TYR A 124 -18.22 -14.08 5.21
N GLU A 125 -19.10 -15.03 5.36
CA GLU A 125 -20.31 -15.14 4.52
C GLU A 125 -21.11 -13.84 4.55
N LYS A 126 -21.37 -13.31 5.75
CA LYS A 126 -22.13 -12.08 5.93
C LYS A 126 -21.38 -10.87 5.32
N VAL A 127 -20.12 -10.72 5.64
CA VAL A 127 -19.31 -9.59 5.16
C VAL A 127 -19.16 -9.62 3.65
N PHE A 128 -18.88 -10.78 3.07
CA PHE A 128 -18.68 -10.92 1.63
C PHE A 128 -19.98 -10.70 0.83
N THR A 129 -21.09 -11.28 1.29
CA THR A 129 -22.38 -11.03 0.65
C THR A 129 -22.83 -9.57 0.76
N SER A 130 -22.54 -8.92 1.89
CA SER A 130 -22.79 -7.48 2.06
C SER A 130 -21.94 -6.63 1.13
N LEU A 131 -20.66 -6.98 0.92
CA LEU A 131 -19.78 -6.28 -0.03
C LEU A 131 -20.34 -6.36 -1.45
N ILE A 132 -20.76 -7.53 -1.90
CA ILE A 132 -21.33 -7.72 -3.24
C ILE A 132 -22.60 -6.86 -3.41
N GLN A 133 -23.48 -6.86 -2.42
CA GLN A 133 -24.72 -6.10 -2.43
C GLN A 133 -24.44 -4.59 -2.41
N ASP A 134 -23.54 -4.12 -1.54
CA ASP A 134 -23.14 -2.71 -1.45
C ASP A 134 -22.56 -2.21 -2.78
N TRP A 135 -21.69 -2.97 -3.41
CA TRP A 135 -21.14 -2.57 -4.70
C TRP A 135 -22.21 -2.47 -5.77
N ARG A 136 -23.13 -3.45 -5.88
CA ARG A 136 -24.25 -3.41 -6.82
C ARG A 136 -25.16 -2.21 -6.57
N GLU A 137 -25.45 -1.91 -5.31
CA GLU A 137 -26.21 -0.71 -4.92
C GLU A 137 -25.50 0.56 -5.38
N LYS A 138 -24.20 0.69 -5.13
CA LYS A 138 -23.41 1.87 -5.53
C LYS A 138 -23.32 2.04 -7.04
N TRP A 139 -23.23 0.95 -7.81
CA TRP A 139 -23.26 1.00 -9.28
C TRP A 139 -24.67 1.14 -9.86
N GLY A 140 -25.70 0.91 -9.07
CA GLY A 140 -27.09 1.04 -9.48
C GLY A 140 -27.63 -0.12 -10.35
N TYR A 141 -26.92 -1.26 -10.42
CA TYR A 141 -27.37 -2.45 -11.14
C TYR A 141 -26.69 -3.74 -10.65
N ASP A 142 -27.37 -4.88 -10.84
CA ASP A 142 -26.88 -6.20 -10.47
C ASP A 142 -25.92 -6.76 -11.53
N PHE A 143 -24.66 -6.41 -11.49
CA PHE A 143 -23.65 -7.01 -12.35
C PHE A 143 -23.23 -8.41 -11.84
N PRO A 144 -22.75 -9.30 -12.73
CA PRO A 144 -22.16 -10.58 -12.35
C PRO A 144 -20.97 -10.43 -11.41
N PHE A 145 -20.91 -11.25 -10.37
CA PHE A 145 -19.80 -11.26 -9.42
C PHE A 145 -19.28 -12.69 -9.31
N TYR A 146 -18.13 -12.94 -9.91
CA TYR A 146 -17.47 -14.23 -9.90
C TYR A 146 -16.30 -14.20 -8.93
N PHE A 147 -16.13 -15.28 -8.20
CA PHE A 147 -15.04 -15.34 -7.23
C PHE A 147 -14.37 -16.70 -7.21
N VAL A 148 -13.14 -16.70 -6.76
CA VAL A 148 -12.31 -17.89 -6.59
C VAL A 148 -12.36 -18.29 -5.13
N GLN A 149 -12.61 -19.55 -4.87
CA GLN A 149 -12.47 -20.14 -3.54
C GLN A 149 -10.97 -20.16 -3.18
N ILE A 150 -10.61 -19.81 -1.95
CA ILE A 150 -9.18 -19.80 -1.56
C ILE A 150 -8.55 -21.17 -1.77
N SER A 151 -7.31 -21.13 -2.27
CA SER A 151 -6.48 -22.33 -2.49
C SER A 151 -6.12 -23.01 -1.17
N PRO A 152 -5.66 -24.28 -1.19
CA PRO A 152 -5.05 -24.87 -0.03
C PRO A 152 -3.79 -24.11 0.38
N PHE A 153 -3.54 -24.07 1.69
CA PHE A 153 -2.28 -23.58 2.25
C PHE A 153 -2.12 -24.12 3.67
N TYR A 154 -1.02 -24.77 3.95
CA TYR A 154 -0.80 -25.50 5.21
C TYR A 154 -0.88 -24.59 6.44
N ASN A 155 -0.47 -23.33 6.31
CA ASN A 155 -0.36 -22.39 7.43
C ASN A 155 -1.71 -21.75 7.86
N TYR A 156 -2.83 -22.17 7.28
CA TYR A 156 -4.16 -21.67 7.69
C TYR A 156 -4.69 -22.26 8.99
N GLY A 157 -3.92 -23.12 9.66
CA GLY A 157 -4.27 -23.69 10.96
C GLY A 157 -5.56 -24.53 10.95
N GLY A 158 -5.85 -25.23 9.86
CA GLY A 158 -7.02 -26.12 9.74
C GLY A 158 -8.37 -25.42 9.56
N LYS A 159 -8.42 -24.10 9.51
CA LYS A 159 -9.69 -23.34 9.39
C LYS A 159 -10.06 -22.98 7.95
N SER A 160 -9.19 -23.23 6.98
CA SER A 160 -9.49 -22.94 5.58
C SER A 160 -10.73 -23.64 5.04
N PRO A 161 -11.08 -24.88 5.44
CA PRO A 161 -12.35 -25.49 5.02
C PRO A 161 -13.58 -24.70 5.47
N LEU A 162 -13.53 -24.08 6.65
CA LEU A 162 -14.63 -23.27 7.18
C LEU A 162 -14.80 -21.97 6.39
N LEU A 163 -13.70 -21.35 6.00
CA LEU A 163 -13.78 -20.18 5.12
C LEU A 163 -14.26 -20.54 3.73
N ARG A 164 -13.76 -21.64 3.14
CA ARG A 164 -14.24 -22.14 1.85
C ARG A 164 -15.74 -22.43 1.86
N GLU A 165 -16.27 -22.97 2.97
CA GLU A 165 -17.71 -23.16 3.15
C GLU A 165 -18.47 -21.82 3.21
N ALA A 166 -17.92 -20.81 3.88
CA ALA A 166 -18.49 -19.46 3.88
C ALA A 166 -18.53 -18.86 2.47
N GLN A 167 -17.43 -19.02 1.69
CA GLN A 167 -17.40 -18.64 0.28
C GLN A 167 -18.46 -19.40 -0.53
N ARG A 168 -18.56 -20.72 -0.38
CA ARG A 168 -19.56 -21.53 -1.07
C ARG A 168 -20.99 -21.07 -0.76
N LYS A 169 -21.30 -20.77 0.48
CA LYS A 169 -22.62 -20.26 0.88
C LYS A 169 -22.97 -18.91 0.25
N SER A 170 -21.98 -18.13 -0.13
CA SER A 170 -22.20 -16.84 -0.79
C SER A 170 -22.76 -16.96 -2.21
N ILE A 171 -22.73 -18.15 -2.84
CA ILE A 171 -23.35 -18.43 -4.14
C ILE A 171 -24.88 -18.24 -4.12
N LYS A 172 -25.48 -18.20 -2.93
CA LYS A 172 -26.94 -17.94 -2.79
C LYS A 172 -27.38 -16.59 -3.38
N LEU A 173 -26.46 -15.65 -3.54
CA LEU A 173 -26.74 -14.39 -4.24
C LEU A 173 -26.89 -14.64 -5.74
N GLN A 174 -27.89 -14.00 -6.33
CA GLN A 174 -28.11 -14.08 -7.77
C GLN A 174 -26.89 -13.49 -8.53
N LYS A 175 -26.67 -13.97 -9.74
CA LYS A 175 -25.58 -13.54 -10.61
C LYS A 175 -24.19 -13.65 -9.95
N THR A 176 -23.99 -14.65 -9.11
CA THR A 176 -22.69 -15.03 -8.59
C THR A 176 -22.27 -16.39 -9.13
N GLY A 177 -20.96 -16.62 -9.17
CA GLY A 177 -20.38 -17.91 -9.50
C GLY A 177 -19.05 -18.07 -8.79
N MET A 178 -18.65 -19.32 -8.54
CA MET A 178 -17.42 -19.64 -7.83
C MET A 178 -16.60 -20.65 -8.59
N ALA A 179 -15.32 -20.39 -8.75
CA ALA A 179 -14.32 -21.36 -9.19
C ALA A 179 -13.62 -22.00 -7.97
N VAL A 180 -13.40 -23.29 -8.04
CA VAL A 180 -12.67 -24.06 -7.03
C VAL A 180 -11.25 -24.27 -7.49
N THR A 181 -10.27 -24.10 -6.59
CA THR A 181 -8.82 -24.19 -6.90
C THR A 181 -8.11 -25.20 -6.01
N LEU A 182 -8.84 -26.12 -5.39
CA LEU A 182 -8.28 -27.11 -4.46
C LEU A 182 -7.33 -28.11 -5.14
N ASP A 183 -7.55 -28.38 -6.40
CA ASP A 183 -6.82 -29.36 -7.21
C ASP A 183 -5.66 -28.74 -7.99
N ILE A 184 -5.55 -27.42 -8.02
CA ILE A 184 -4.52 -26.69 -8.76
C ILE A 184 -3.66 -25.77 -7.89
N GLY A 185 -3.98 -25.65 -6.59
CA GLY A 185 -3.20 -24.88 -5.63
C GLY A 185 -2.02 -25.66 -5.05
N GLU A 186 -1.08 -24.96 -4.47
CA GLU A 186 0.07 -25.53 -3.77
C GLU A 186 -0.07 -25.38 -2.26
N ASP A 187 0.14 -26.47 -1.51
CA ASP A 187 -0.03 -26.45 -0.06
C ASP A 187 1.02 -25.58 0.66
N TYR A 188 2.18 -25.38 0.08
CA TYR A 188 3.32 -24.70 0.72
C TYR A 188 3.60 -23.31 0.18
N ASP A 189 3.01 -22.94 -0.94
CA ASP A 189 3.12 -21.60 -1.52
C ASP A 189 1.73 -20.99 -1.76
N ILE A 190 1.49 -19.87 -1.09
CA ILE A 190 0.22 -19.12 -1.24
C ILE A 190 0.16 -18.32 -2.54
N HIS A 191 1.31 -18.13 -3.20
CA HIS A 191 1.44 -17.43 -4.47
C HIS A 191 2.27 -18.28 -5.45
N PRO A 192 1.76 -19.46 -5.85
CA PRO A 192 2.50 -20.34 -6.75
C PRO A 192 2.82 -19.64 -8.07
N SER A 193 3.97 -19.97 -8.63
CA SER A 193 4.48 -19.37 -9.88
C SER A 193 3.91 -19.98 -11.16
N ASN A 194 3.07 -21.01 -11.05
CA ASN A 194 2.46 -21.75 -12.17
C ASN A 194 1.03 -21.35 -12.41
#